data_9b8356b8f02502ea0eb37290c851e5f2
#
_entry.id   9b8356b8f02502ea0eb37290c851e5f2
#
_cell.length_a   1.000
_cell.length_b   1.000
_cell.length_c   1.000
_cell.angle_alpha   90.00
_cell.angle_beta   90.00
_cell.angle_gamma   90.00
#
_symmetry.space_group_name_H-M   'P 1'
#
loop_
_entity.id
_entity.type
_entity.pdbx_description
1 polymer ?
#
loop_
_entity_poly.entity_id
_entity_poly.type
_entity_poly.pdbx_seq_one_letter_code
_entity_poly.pdbx_strand_id
1 'polypeptide(L)'
;MRGNVEVRRLVGFETANDGTAVKLFAEDVAGSEMVINMKIETLTALLVTLPKMASKIIEHWQSDPRTRIAYPLTDFRIELSQDGRRILTFGTQEGFTISFSLGEQLSEKMGHAHLESDS
;
A
#
# COMPACT_ATOMS: atom_id res chain seq x y z
N MET A 1 6.46 -6.18 -28.75
CA MET A 1 7.81 -5.93 -28.21
C MET A 1 7.71 -5.22 -26.88
N ARG A 2 8.44 -5.67 -25.87
CA ARG A 2 8.47 -5.03 -24.57
C ARG A 2 9.73 -4.20 -24.43
N GLY A 3 9.58 -2.93 -24.09
CA GLY A 3 10.72 -2.11 -23.70
C GLY A 3 11.06 -2.34 -22.23
N ASN A 4 12.31 -2.14 -21.88
CA ASN A 4 12.76 -2.23 -20.49
C ASN A 4 13.05 -0.85 -19.93
N VAL A 5 12.56 -0.61 -18.73
CA VAL A 5 12.86 0.60 -17.98
C VAL A 5 13.40 0.17 -16.63
N GLU A 6 14.58 0.65 -16.27
CA GLU A 6 15.18 0.35 -14.97
C GLU A 6 15.10 1.60 -14.09
N VAL A 7 14.27 1.52 -13.06
CA VAL A 7 14.09 2.61 -12.10
C VAL A 7 15.09 2.45 -10.98
N ARG A 8 15.92 3.44 -10.79
CA ARG A 8 16.89 3.48 -9.70
C ARG A 8 16.26 4.00 -8.42
N ARG A 9 15.45 5.06 -8.53
CA ARG A 9 14.78 5.64 -7.36
C ARG A 9 13.56 6.43 -7.76
N LEU A 10 12.65 6.58 -6.80
CA LEU A 10 11.50 7.45 -6.94
C LEU A 10 11.85 8.82 -6.36
N VAL A 11 11.56 9.89 -7.10
CA VAL A 11 11.90 11.25 -6.73
C VAL A 11 10.74 11.97 -6.06
N GLY A 12 9.53 11.74 -6.55
CA GLY A 12 8.34 12.39 -6.03
C GLY A 12 7.13 12.15 -6.90
N PHE A 13 6.08 12.90 -6.65
CA PHE A 13 4.84 12.77 -7.43
C PHE A 13 4.07 14.08 -7.45
N GLU A 14 3.18 14.20 -8.43
CA GLU A 14 2.18 15.29 -8.51
C GLU A 14 0.84 14.66 -8.85
N THR A 15 -0.21 15.22 -8.26
CA THR A 15 -1.57 14.77 -8.55
C THR A 15 -2.28 15.78 -9.45
N ALA A 16 -3.14 15.29 -10.34
CA ALA A 16 -4.01 16.17 -11.12
C ALA A 16 -5.01 16.85 -10.19
N ASN A 17 -5.37 18.10 -10.50
CA ASN A 17 -6.26 18.88 -9.65
C ASN A 17 -7.66 18.27 -9.54
N ASP A 18 -8.09 17.52 -10.54
CA ASP A 18 -9.39 16.84 -10.54
C ASP A 18 -9.35 15.45 -9.90
N GLY A 19 -8.19 15.00 -9.42
CA GLY A 19 -8.05 13.70 -8.78
C GLY A 19 -8.10 12.50 -9.71
N THR A 20 -7.97 12.69 -11.02
CA THR A 20 -8.10 11.59 -11.98
C THR A 20 -6.81 10.92 -12.38
N ALA A 21 -5.67 11.54 -12.07
CA ALA A 21 -4.37 11.05 -12.52
C ALA A 21 -3.25 11.47 -11.58
N VAL A 22 -2.13 10.78 -11.68
CA VAL A 22 -0.92 11.08 -10.93
C VAL A 22 0.27 11.01 -11.90
N LYS A 23 1.25 11.88 -11.67
CA LYS A 23 2.57 11.81 -12.29
C LYS A 23 3.56 11.35 -11.24
N LEU A 24 4.29 10.29 -11.56
CA LEU A 24 5.34 9.79 -10.70
C LEU A 24 6.68 10.16 -11.32
N PHE A 25 7.54 10.80 -10.55
CA PHE A 25 8.87 11.19 -10.99
C PHE A 25 9.87 10.17 -10.51
N ALA A 26 10.68 9.69 -11.43
CA ALA A 26 11.67 8.65 -11.16
C ALA A 26 12.98 8.97 -11.88
N GLU A 27 14.04 8.33 -11.41
CA GLU A 27 15.36 8.43 -12.02
C GLU A 27 15.80 7.03 -12.42
N ASP A 28 16.27 6.88 -13.66
CA ASP A 28 16.75 5.59 -14.12
C ASP A 28 18.21 5.33 -13.69
N VAL A 29 18.74 4.17 -14.06
CA VAL A 29 20.09 3.77 -13.67
C VAL A 29 21.17 4.62 -14.33
N ALA A 30 20.84 5.31 -15.43
CA ALA A 30 21.77 6.23 -16.10
C ALA A 30 21.70 7.65 -15.52
N GLY A 31 20.83 7.90 -14.55
CA GLY A 31 20.65 9.21 -13.95
C GLY A 31 19.67 10.11 -14.69
N SER A 32 19.00 9.60 -15.70
CA SER A 32 18.00 10.37 -16.44
C SER A 32 16.66 10.40 -15.71
N GLU A 33 16.02 11.56 -15.70
CA GLU A 33 14.72 11.72 -15.09
C GLU A 33 13.62 11.20 -16.02
N MET A 34 12.64 10.50 -15.42
CA MET A 34 11.49 9.98 -16.13
C MET A 34 10.20 10.43 -15.46
N VAL A 35 9.15 10.56 -16.25
CA VAL A 35 7.82 10.84 -15.74
C VAL A 35 6.92 9.67 -16.11
N ILE A 36 6.28 9.10 -15.10
CA ILE A 36 5.33 8.00 -15.30
C ILE A 36 3.93 8.55 -15.03
N ASN A 37 3.10 8.58 -16.07
CA ASN A 37 1.74 9.08 -15.96
C ASN A 37 0.80 7.92 -15.77
N MET A 38 -0.06 8.01 -14.73
CA MET A 38 -1.04 6.96 -14.44
C MET A 38 -2.39 7.58 -14.17
N LYS A 39 -3.43 6.96 -14.72
CA LYS A 39 -4.79 7.27 -14.31
C LYS A 39 -5.08 6.63 -12.95
N ILE A 40 -6.11 7.14 -12.28
CA ILE A 40 -6.47 6.62 -10.95
C ILE A 40 -6.76 5.12 -10.98
N GLU A 41 -7.33 4.60 -12.06
CA GLU A 41 -7.61 3.17 -12.19
C GLU A 41 -6.34 2.34 -12.19
N THR A 42 -5.29 2.83 -12.87
CA THR A 42 -3.99 2.15 -12.88
C THR A 42 -3.33 2.19 -11.51
N LEU A 43 -3.40 3.34 -10.84
CA LEU A 43 -2.87 3.47 -9.48
C LEU A 43 -3.57 2.51 -8.52
N THR A 44 -4.89 2.42 -8.61
CA THR A 44 -5.67 1.50 -7.78
C THR A 44 -5.25 0.05 -8.01
N ALA A 45 -5.03 -0.33 -9.27
CA ALA A 45 -4.54 -1.67 -9.60
C ALA A 45 -3.15 -1.93 -9.00
N LEU A 46 -2.28 -0.93 -9.02
CA LEU A 46 -0.94 -1.05 -8.40
C LEU A 46 -1.02 -1.22 -6.89
N LEU A 47 -1.95 -0.54 -6.23
CA LEU A 47 -2.10 -0.66 -4.77
C LEU A 47 -2.42 -2.09 -4.33
N VAL A 48 -3.09 -2.87 -5.18
CA VAL A 48 -3.38 -4.28 -4.89
C VAL A 48 -2.26 -5.19 -5.37
N THR A 49 -1.54 -4.80 -6.41
CA THR A 49 -0.51 -5.63 -7.05
C THR A 49 0.84 -5.54 -6.37
N LEU A 50 1.24 -4.35 -5.92
CA LEU A 50 2.56 -4.13 -5.32
C LEU A 50 2.83 -5.02 -4.10
N PRO A 51 1.89 -5.20 -3.16
CA PRO A 51 2.14 -6.11 -2.04
C PRO A 51 2.35 -7.54 -2.48
N LYS A 52 1.66 -7.99 -3.53
CA LYS A 52 1.84 -9.34 -4.08
C LYS A 52 3.23 -9.50 -4.69
N MET A 53 3.69 -8.47 -5.41
CA MET A 53 5.03 -8.47 -6.00
C MET A 53 6.09 -8.52 -4.90
N ALA A 54 5.95 -7.70 -3.87
CA ALA A 54 6.89 -7.67 -2.76
C ALA A 54 6.96 -9.02 -2.04
N SER A 55 5.81 -9.66 -1.82
CA SER A 55 5.75 -10.98 -1.19
C SER A 55 6.46 -12.04 -2.03
N LYS A 56 6.29 -12.00 -3.35
CA LYS A 56 6.96 -12.94 -4.25
C LYS A 56 8.48 -12.77 -4.25
N ILE A 57 8.96 -11.54 -4.20
CA ILE A 57 10.41 -11.28 -4.13
C ILE A 57 10.97 -11.84 -2.84
N ILE A 58 10.30 -11.63 -1.72
CA ILE A 58 10.76 -12.12 -0.42
C ILE A 58 10.77 -13.65 -0.36
N GLU A 59 9.79 -14.32 -0.97
CA GLU A 59 9.79 -15.79 -1.08
C GLU A 59 11.06 -16.31 -1.74
N HIS A 60 11.60 -15.58 -2.72
CA HIS A 60 12.83 -15.98 -3.40
C HIS A 60 14.08 -15.74 -2.55
N TRP A 61 14.05 -14.73 -1.67
CA TRP A 61 15.21 -14.40 -0.85
C TRP A 61 15.29 -15.24 0.42
N GLN A 62 14.15 -15.67 0.95
CA GLN A 62 14.08 -16.33 2.24
C GLN A 62 13.56 -17.75 2.07
N SER A 63 14.13 -18.66 2.83
CA SER A 63 13.67 -20.05 2.84
C SER A 63 12.45 -20.24 3.76
N ASP A 64 12.17 -19.29 4.64
CA ASP A 64 11.03 -19.36 5.54
C ASP A 64 9.81 -18.70 4.87
N PRO A 65 8.74 -19.47 4.58
CA PRO A 65 7.55 -18.94 3.91
C PRO A 65 6.76 -17.96 4.78
N ARG A 66 7.10 -17.82 6.07
CA ARG A 66 6.43 -16.88 6.98
C ARG A 66 7.08 -15.51 6.97
N THR A 67 8.21 -15.35 6.30
CA THR A 67 8.90 -14.05 6.22
C THR A 67 8.05 -13.04 5.46
N ARG A 68 7.91 -11.86 6.03
CA ARG A 68 7.10 -10.77 5.47
C ARG A 68 7.79 -9.43 5.67
N ILE A 69 7.44 -8.47 4.82
CA ILE A 69 7.80 -7.08 5.07
C ILE A 69 6.76 -6.52 6.04
N ALA A 70 7.22 -6.02 7.19
CA ALA A 70 6.34 -5.38 8.15
C ALA A 70 6.79 -3.94 8.34
N TYR A 71 5.89 -3.00 8.11
CA TYR A 71 6.16 -1.58 8.28
C TYR A 71 5.63 -1.14 9.64
N PRO A 72 6.40 -0.35 10.42
CA PRO A 72 5.93 0.11 11.71
C PRO A 72 4.67 0.96 11.58
N LEU A 73 3.67 0.61 12.37
CA LEU A 73 2.44 1.38 12.46
C LEU A 73 2.59 2.39 13.58
N THR A 74 2.33 3.67 13.30
CA THR A 74 2.47 4.73 14.30
C THR A 74 1.13 5.26 14.79
N ASP A 75 0.06 4.99 14.05
CA ASP A 75 -1.25 5.52 14.39
C ASP A 75 -2.35 4.62 13.81
N PHE A 76 -3.48 4.59 14.50
CA PHE A 76 -4.67 3.94 13.96
C PHE A 76 -5.91 4.69 14.43
N ARG A 77 -6.99 4.56 13.66
CA ARG A 77 -8.26 5.16 14.00
C ARG A 77 -9.40 4.23 13.56
N ILE A 78 -10.43 4.13 14.38
CA ILE A 78 -11.63 3.36 14.05
C ILE A 78 -12.81 4.28 14.06
N GLU A 79 -13.57 4.30 12.96
CA GLU A 79 -14.74 5.14 12.81
C GLU A 79 -15.94 4.26 12.42
N LEU A 80 -17.13 4.65 12.89
CA LEU A 80 -18.37 4.00 12.51
C LEU A 80 -18.99 4.79 11.36
N SER A 81 -19.20 4.15 10.22
CA SER A 81 -19.83 4.79 9.09
C SER A 81 -21.36 4.78 9.25
N GLN A 82 -22.06 5.58 8.42
CA GLN A 82 -23.51 5.71 8.50
C GLN A 82 -24.24 4.40 8.18
N ASP A 83 -23.64 3.53 7.40
CA ASP A 83 -24.24 2.24 7.03
C ASP A 83 -23.91 1.12 8.03
N GLY A 84 -23.33 1.45 9.18
CA GLY A 84 -23.03 0.48 10.23
C GLY A 84 -21.71 -0.27 10.05
N ARG A 85 -20.95 0.03 9.02
CA ARG A 85 -19.62 -0.56 8.84
C ARG A 85 -18.60 0.21 9.64
N ARG A 86 -17.51 -0.44 9.97
CA ARG A 86 -16.40 0.23 10.63
C ARG A 86 -15.31 0.54 9.62
N ILE A 87 -14.73 1.74 9.74
CA ILE A 87 -13.61 2.15 8.90
C ILE A 87 -12.38 2.17 9.79
N LEU A 88 -11.41 1.34 9.44
CA LEU A 88 -10.16 1.22 10.17
C LEU A 88 -9.07 1.89 9.35
N THR A 89 -8.45 2.92 9.91
CA THR A 89 -7.38 3.68 9.24
C THR A 89 -6.07 3.44 9.95
N PHE A 90 -5.05 3.08 9.19
CA PHE A 90 -3.70 2.90 9.70
C PHE A 90 -2.79 3.99 9.15
N GLY A 91 -1.89 4.48 9.98
CA GLY A 91 -0.91 5.49 9.58
C GLY A 91 0.51 5.09 9.91
N THR A 92 1.43 5.49 9.07
CA THR A 92 2.86 5.28 9.27
C THR A 92 3.57 6.59 9.55
N GLN A 93 4.82 6.51 9.96
CA GLN A 93 5.61 7.68 10.32
C GLN A 93 5.81 8.65 9.15
N GLU A 94 5.83 8.13 7.92
CA GLU A 94 6.01 8.95 6.72
C GLU A 94 4.72 9.70 6.31
N GLY A 95 3.66 9.56 7.09
CA GLY A 95 2.39 10.20 6.78
C GLY A 95 1.52 9.44 5.81
N PHE A 96 1.89 8.21 5.48
CA PHE A 96 1.07 7.33 4.65
C PHE A 96 -0.09 6.80 5.49
N THR A 97 -1.31 6.91 4.96
CA THR A 97 -2.49 6.35 5.61
C THR A 97 -3.26 5.46 4.65
N ILE A 98 -3.87 4.42 5.18
CA ILE A 98 -4.73 3.55 4.40
C ILE A 98 -5.95 3.18 5.24
N SER A 99 -7.12 3.20 4.63
CA SER A 99 -8.38 2.90 5.31
C SER A 99 -9.02 1.66 4.71
N PHE A 100 -9.59 0.83 5.59
CA PHE A 100 -10.32 -0.36 5.21
C PHE A 100 -11.71 -0.29 5.79
N SER A 101 -12.70 -0.75 5.03
CA SER A 101 -14.07 -0.88 5.50
C SER A 101 -14.27 -2.31 6.00
N LEU A 102 -14.73 -2.46 7.23
CA LEU A 102 -14.96 -3.76 7.86
C LEU A 102 -16.43 -3.97 8.16
N GLY A 103 -16.95 -5.15 7.78
CA GLY A 103 -18.25 -5.57 8.26
C GLY A 103 -18.19 -5.94 9.73
N GLU A 104 -19.35 -6.02 10.38
CA GLU A 104 -19.45 -6.27 11.80
C GLU A 104 -18.75 -7.58 12.22
N GLN A 105 -18.97 -8.65 11.46
CA GLN A 105 -18.39 -9.96 11.82
C GLN A 105 -16.88 -9.95 11.78
N LEU A 106 -16.29 -9.35 10.74
CA LEU A 106 -14.85 -9.29 10.64
C LEU A 106 -14.24 -8.39 11.73
N SER A 107 -14.93 -7.29 12.05
CA SER A 107 -14.48 -6.39 13.11
C SER A 107 -14.45 -7.09 14.46
N GLU A 108 -15.47 -7.86 14.79
CA GLU A 108 -15.51 -8.65 16.02
C GLU A 108 -14.40 -9.69 16.05
N LYS A 109 -14.20 -10.38 14.93
CA LYS A 109 -13.18 -11.41 14.80
C LYS A 109 -11.78 -10.84 15.02
N MET A 110 -11.51 -9.65 14.49
CA MET A 110 -10.23 -8.98 14.70
C MET A 110 -10.02 -8.63 16.16
N GLY A 111 -11.04 -8.11 16.83
CA GLY A 111 -10.97 -7.77 18.24
C GLY A 111 -10.65 -8.99 19.11
N HIS A 112 -11.33 -10.09 18.87
CA HIS A 112 -11.09 -11.34 19.59
C HIS A 112 -9.69 -11.90 19.34
N ALA A 113 -9.26 -11.91 18.08
CA ALA A 113 -7.95 -12.42 17.71
C ALA A 113 -6.83 -11.61 18.38
N HIS A 114 -6.97 -10.29 18.44
CA HIS A 114 -5.98 -9.43 19.09
C HIS A 114 -5.88 -9.72 20.59
N LEU A 115 -7.01 -9.88 21.26
CA LEU A 115 -7.03 -10.18 22.68
C LEU A 115 -6.45 -11.57 23.00
N GLU A 116 -6.73 -12.56 22.16
CA GLU A 116 -6.25 -13.93 22.38
C GLU A 116 -4.75 -14.07 22.15
N SER A 117 -4.14 -13.24 21.31
CA SER A 117 -2.73 -13.36 20.99
C SER A 117 -1.80 -12.96 22.14
N ASP A 118 -2.33 -12.39 23.21
CA ASP A 118 -1.56 -11.99 24.40
C ASP A 118 -1.33 -13.13 25.39
N SER A 119 -1.85 -14.29 25.13
CA SER A 119 -1.71 -15.43 26.03
C SER A 119 -0.33 -16.10 25.98
#